data_c003e1fbca489aff1478ef56913b8f14
#
_entry.id   c003e1fbca489aff1478ef56913b8f14
#
_cell.length_a   1.000
_cell.length_b   1.000
_cell.length_c   1.000
_cell.angle_alpha   90.00
_cell.angle_beta   90.00
_cell.angle_gamma   90.00
#
_symmetry.space_group_name_H-M   'P 1'
#
loop_
_entity.id
_entity.type
_entity.pdbx_description
1 polymer ?
#
loop_
_entity_poly.entity_id
_entity_poly.type
_entity_poly.pdbx_seq_one_letter_code
_entity_poly.pdbx_strand_id
1 'polypeptide(L)'
;FDIKAGETLGLVGQSGCGKTTTARSLCLLDPKTSGNVNFYNPETNSMESFDNIDEEGLKVFRRNIQMIFQDPYESLNPRWTIKDIIKEPLDIHNIGSLSEREEAVIEILRTVGLTPPENYLGRYPHEISGGQRQRVSIARTLVMKPKFVVCDEPTSMLDVSIRISIMDLMLNLAKELDVSYLYITHDLAVARYMCNRIAVMFNGKIVEIAETEELLQNPIHPYTKRLISSIPIPDPSFKRDQYQIDFDQ
;
A
#
# COMPACT_ATOMS: atom_id res chain seq x y z
N PHE A 1 13.91 0.42 -9.54
CA PHE A 1 14.07 0.49 -8.08
C PHE A 1 13.88 -0.89 -7.45
N ASP A 2 14.33 -1.05 -6.25
CA ASP A 2 14.20 -2.27 -5.44
C ASP A 2 13.50 -1.93 -4.11
N ILE A 3 12.88 -2.95 -3.50
CA ILE A 3 12.29 -2.89 -2.16
C ILE A 3 12.85 -4.07 -1.38
N LYS A 4 13.43 -3.79 -0.22
CA LYS A 4 14.03 -4.83 0.64
C LYS A 4 12.94 -5.55 1.44
N ALA A 5 13.24 -6.77 1.91
CA ALA A 5 12.33 -7.48 2.81
C ALA A 5 12.10 -6.68 4.10
N GLY A 6 10.83 -6.57 4.52
CA GLY A 6 10.42 -5.79 5.69
C GLY A 6 10.50 -4.27 5.52
N GLU A 7 10.83 -3.77 4.32
CA GLU A 7 10.91 -2.34 4.02
C GLU A 7 9.56 -1.77 3.62
N THR A 8 9.29 -0.54 4.04
CA THR A 8 8.26 0.33 3.45
C THR A 8 8.93 1.36 2.56
N LEU A 9 8.80 1.22 1.23
CA LEU A 9 9.23 2.21 0.25
C LEU A 9 8.07 3.14 -0.09
N GLY A 10 8.26 4.44 0.09
CA GLY A 10 7.31 5.46 -0.34
C GLY A 10 7.48 5.79 -1.83
N LEU A 11 6.40 5.81 -2.60
CA LEU A 11 6.38 6.35 -3.95
C LEU A 11 5.58 7.65 -3.95
N VAL A 12 6.27 8.78 -4.04
CA VAL A 12 5.66 10.11 -3.92
C VAL A 12 5.77 10.91 -5.22
N GLY A 13 4.83 11.81 -5.43
CA GLY A 13 4.80 12.70 -6.60
C GLY A 13 3.42 13.29 -6.82
N GLN A 14 3.30 14.28 -7.70
CA GLN A 14 2.03 14.92 -8.04
C GLN A 14 1.02 13.93 -8.64
N SER A 15 -0.26 14.30 -8.59
CA SER A 15 -1.30 13.53 -9.28
C SER A 15 -1.01 13.43 -10.78
N GLY A 16 -1.25 12.25 -11.38
CA GLY A 16 -1.00 11.99 -12.79
C GLY A 16 0.46 11.69 -13.17
N CYS A 17 1.42 11.68 -12.25
CA CYS A 17 2.82 11.36 -12.59
C CYS A 17 3.11 9.87 -12.85
N GLY A 18 2.11 8.96 -12.68
CA GLY A 18 2.24 7.54 -13.01
C GLY A 18 2.30 6.57 -11.82
N LYS A 19 2.11 7.01 -10.56
CA LYS A 19 2.18 6.16 -9.36
C LYS A 19 1.21 4.99 -9.40
N THR A 20 -0.07 5.26 -9.60
CA THR A 20 -1.11 4.22 -9.70
C THR A 20 -0.88 3.28 -10.88
N THR A 21 -0.43 3.80 -12.02
CA THR A 21 -0.06 2.97 -13.18
C THR A 21 1.09 2.02 -12.83
N THR A 22 2.11 2.52 -12.13
CA THR A 22 3.22 1.69 -11.63
C THR A 22 2.70 0.61 -10.67
N ALA A 23 1.85 0.97 -9.71
CA ALA A 23 1.22 0.03 -8.78
C ALA A 23 0.48 -1.09 -9.51
N ARG A 24 -0.38 -0.73 -10.46
CA ARG A 24 -1.20 -1.69 -11.23
C ARG A 24 -0.34 -2.60 -12.09
N SER A 25 0.71 -2.06 -12.71
CA SER A 25 1.66 -2.87 -13.49
C SER A 25 2.47 -3.82 -12.61
N LEU A 26 2.89 -3.39 -11.41
CA LEU A 26 3.57 -4.26 -10.44
C LEU A 26 2.68 -5.40 -9.94
N CYS A 27 1.38 -5.15 -9.80
CA CYS A 27 0.40 -6.16 -9.41
C CYS A 27 -0.13 -6.99 -10.61
N LEU A 28 0.44 -6.83 -11.80
CA LEU A 28 0.00 -7.49 -13.05
C LEU A 28 -1.50 -7.27 -13.35
N LEU A 29 -2.04 -6.12 -12.93
CA LEU A 29 -3.41 -5.69 -13.27
C LEU A 29 -3.45 -5.01 -14.63
N ASP A 30 -2.40 -4.28 -14.99
CA ASP A 30 -2.20 -3.66 -16.29
C ASP A 30 -0.94 -4.22 -16.96
N PRO A 31 -0.95 -4.45 -18.28
CA PRO A 31 0.21 -4.96 -18.98
C PRO A 31 1.33 -3.90 -18.98
N LYS A 32 2.54 -4.33 -18.70
CA LYS A 32 3.74 -3.47 -18.86
C LYS A 32 4.15 -3.39 -20.34
N THR A 33 4.68 -2.24 -20.75
CA THR A 33 5.21 -2.06 -22.12
C THR A 33 6.61 -2.68 -22.24
N SER A 34 7.44 -2.55 -21.20
CA SER A 34 8.82 -3.05 -21.16
C SER A 34 9.34 -3.13 -19.72
N GLY A 35 10.53 -3.69 -19.54
CA GLY A 35 11.16 -3.86 -18.24
C GLY A 35 10.76 -5.17 -17.55
N ASN A 36 11.41 -5.49 -16.43
CA ASN A 36 11.23 -6.74 -15.71
C ASN A 36 10.74 -6.48 -14.30
N VAL A 37 9.84 -7.34 -13.81
CA VAL A 37 9.42 -7.39 -12.41
C VAL A 37 9.96 -8.69 -11.83
N ASN A 38 10.84 -8.56 -10.84
CA ASN A 38 11.43 -9.70 -10.16
C ASN A 38 11.01 -9.69 -8.69
N PHE A 39 10.69 -10.86 -8.17
CA PHE A 39 10.31 -11.07 -6.78
C PHE A 39 11.21 -12.15 -6.17
N TYR A 40 11.76 -11.86 -5.00
CA TYR A 40 12.48 -12.88 -4.25
C TYR A 40 11.49 -13.74 -3.48
N ASN A 41 11.40 -15.01 -3.86
CA ASN A 41 10.56 -15.98 -3.18
C ASN A 41 11.36 -16.66 -2.06
N PRO A 42 11.03 -16.41 -0.78
CA PRO A 42 11.76 -17.01 0.34
C PRO A 42 11.54 -18.52 0.47
N GLU A 43 10.43 -19.06 -0.09
CA GLU A 43 10.15 -20.51 -0.05
C GLU A 43 11.09 -21.29 -0.99
N THR A 44 11.38 -20.70 -2.15
CA THR A 44 12.30 -21.31 -3.14
C THR A 44 13.72 -20.78 -3.04
N ASN A 45 13.95 -19.76 -2.20
CA ASN A 45 15.22 -19.04 -2.05
C ASN A 45 15.79 -18.54 -3.40
N SER A 46 14.93 -18.06 -4.28
CA SER A 46 15.27 -17.64 -5.64
C SER A 46 14.55 -16.37 -6.08
N MET A 47 15.19 -15.65 -7.04
CA MET A 47 14.53 -14.55 -7.74
C MET A 47 13.65 -15.12 -8.84
N GLU A 48 12.38 -14.82 -8.79
CA GLU A 48 11.39 -15.20 -9.79
C GLU A 48 11.06 -14.00 -10.66
N SER A 49 11.12 -14.19 -12.00
CA SER A 49 10.69 -13.18 -12.97
C SER A 49 9.25 -13.45 -13.38
N PHE A 50 8.44 -12.40 -13.39
CA PHE A 50 7.03 -12.51 -13.79
C PHE A 50 6.77 -12.16 -15.26
N ASP A 51 7.81 -12.21 -16.10
CA ASP A 51 7.71 -11.79 -17.50
C ASP A 51 6.98 -12.80 -18.40
N ASN A 52 6.96 -14.07 -18.04
CA ASN A 52 6.27 -15.14 -18.77
C ASN A 52 5.63 -16.12 -17.79
N ILE A 53 4.83 -15.59 -16.88
CA ILE A 53 4.18 -16.38 -15.84
C ILE A 53 3.00 -17.18 -16.42
N ASP A 54 2.94 -18.47 -16.12
CA ASP A 54 1.80 -19.32 -16.43
C ASP A 54 0.65 -19.12 -15.43
N GLU A 55 -0.47 -19.83 -15.62
CA GLU A 55 -1.62 -19.67 -14.72
C GLU A 55 -1.34 -20.10 -13.28
N GLU A 56 -0.48 -21.10 -13.08
CA GLU A 56 -0.13 -21.58 -11.74
C GLU A 56 0.81 -20.59 -11.04
N GLY A 57 1.83 -20.11 -11.73
CA GLY A 57 2.71 -19.07 -11.24
C GLY A 57 1.95 -17.77 -10.95
N LEU A 58 0.93 -17.41 -11.76
CA LEU A 58 0.08 -16.24 -11.50
C LEU A 58 -0.73 -16.39 -10.20
N LYS A 59 -1.17 -17.60 -9.85
CA LYS A 59 -1.82 -17.86 -8.56
C LYS A 59 -0.84 -17.68 -7.40
N VAL A 60 0.38 -18.19 -7.53
CA VAL A 60 1.45 -18.01 -6.53
C VAL A 60 1.79 -16.51 -6.39
N PHE A 61 1.96 -15.82 -7.51
CA PHE A 61 2.18 -14.37 -7.52
C PHE A 61 1.09 -13.63 -6.76
N ARG A 62 -0.18 -13.83 -7.12
CA ARG A 62 -1.32 -13.16 -6.50
C ARG A 62 -1.51 -13.51 -5.02
N ARG A 63 -0.99 -14.64 -4.55
CA ARG A 63 -0.95 -14.98 -3.13
C ARG A 63 0.07 -14.14 -2.37
N ASN A 64 1.24 -13.94 -2.97
CA ASN A 64 2.37 -13.26 -2.33
C ASN A 64 2.35 -11.74 -2.49
N ILE A 65 1.74 -11.24 -3.56
CA ILE A 65 1.68 -9.81 -3.88
C ILE A 65 0.22 -9.37 -3.94
N GLN A 66 -0.14 -8.46 -3.06
CA GLN A 66 -1.50 -7.96 -2.90
C GLN A 66 -1.55 -6.44 -3.04
N MET A 67 -2.75 -5.88 -3.20
CA MET A 67 -2.96 -4.44 -3.32
C MET A 67 -4.06 -3.95 -2.41
N ILE A 68 -3.81 -2.84 -1.71
CA ILE A 68 -4.82 -2.04 -1.02
C ILE A 68 -5.12 -0.83 -1.90
N PHE A 69 -6.37 -0.71 -2.32
CA PHE A 69 -6.83 0.35 -3.20
C PHE A 69 -7.18 1.63 -2.43
N GLN A 70 -7.17 2.74 -3.15
CA GLN A 70 -7.44 4.08 -2.61
C GLN A 70 -8.84 4.20 -2.01
N ASP A 71 -9.85 3.65 -2.67
CA ASP A 71 -11.25 3.71 -2.23
C ASP A 71 -11.73 2.36 -1.68
N PRO A 72 -11.94 2.25 -0.36
CA PRO A 72 -12.50 1.05 0.24
C PRO A 72 -13.96 0.79 -0.14
N TYR A 73 -14.71 1.80 -0.61
CA TYR A 73 -16.09 1.60 -1.08
C TYR A 73 -16.14 0.86 -2.41
N GLU A 74 -15.23 1.17 -3.32
CA GLU A 74 -15.17 0.52 -4.63
C GLU A 74 -14.53 -0.87 -4.55
N SER A 75 -13.65 -1.09 -3.56
CA SER A 75 -12.91 -2.35 -3.43
C SER A 75 -13.68 -3.47 -2.72
N LEU A 76 -14.75 -3.14 -1.97
CA LEU A 76 -15.55 -4.13 -1.22
C LEU A 76 -16.91 -4.34 -1.90
N ASN A 77 -17.26 -5.61 -2.17
CA ASN A 77 -18.57 -5.93 -2.74
C ASN A 77 -19.70 -5.57 -1.74
N PRO A 78 -20.59 -4.61 -2.04
CA PRO A 78 -21.60 -4.13 -1.10
C PRO A 78 -22.71 -5.17 -0.79
N ARG A 79 -22.79 -6.25 -1.56
CA ARG A 79 -23.78 -7.34 -1.41
C ARG A 79 -23.28 -8.49 -0.55
N TRP A 80 -21.99 -8.47 -0.16
CA TRP A 80 -21.37 -9.53 0.62
C TRP A 80 -21.21 -9.10 2.06
N THR A 81 -21.28 -10.08 2.97
CA THR A 81 -20.94 -9.83 4.38
C THR A 81 -19.44 -9.62 4.56
N ILE A 82 -19.06 -8.98 5.66
CA ILE A 82 -17.64 -8.79 6.02
C ILE A 82 -16.91 -10.14 6.08
N LYS A 83 -17.57 -11.17 6.63
CA LYS A 83 -17.04 -12.54 6.63
C LYS A 83 -16.72 -13.02 5.21
N ASP A 84 -17.68 -12.89 4.30
CA ASP A 84 -17.52 -13.39 2.93
C ASP A 84 -16.43 -12.62 2.17
N ILE A 85 -16.37 -11.30 2.35
CA ILE A 85 -15.35 -10.43 1.75
C ILE A 85 -13.93 -10.84 2.18
N ILE A 86 -13.72 -11.08 3.48
CA ILE A 86 -12.38 -11.44 4.00
C ILE A 86 -12.04 -12.89 3.64
N LYS A 87 -13.04 -13.78 3.61
CA LYS A 87 -12.84 -15.20 3.29
C LYS A 87 -12.57 -15.44 1.79
N GLU A 88 -13.07 -14.58 0.90
CA GLU A 88 -13.00 -14.75 -0.56
C GLU A 88 -11.58 -15.11 -1.07
N PRO A 89 -10.49 -14.40 -0.68
CA PRO A 89 -9.16 -14.76 -1.15
C PRO A 89 -8.74 -16.19 -0.76
N LEU A 90 -9.10 -16.62 0.45
CA LEU A 90 -8.82 -17.99 0.92
C LEU A 90 -9.60 -19.04 0.12
N ASP A 91 -10.86 -18.72 -0.25
CA ASP A 91 -11.70 -19.58 -1.05
C ASP A 91 -11.16 -19.71 -2.50
N ILE A 92 -10.78 -18.59 -3.13
CA ILE A 92 -10.23 -18.56 -4.49
C ILE A 92 -8.93 -19.37 -4.58
N HIS A 93 -8.06 -19.24 -3.58
CA HIS A 93 -6.76 -19.92 -3.56
C HIS A 93 -6.80 -21.31 -2.90
N ASN A 94 -7.98 -21.77 -2.45
CA ASN A 94 -8.17 -23.05 -1.75
C ASN A 94 -7.23 -23.23 -0.54
N ILE A 95 -7.04 -22.17 0.26
CA ILE A 95 -6.17 -22.18 1.43
C ILE A 95 -6.95 -22.69 2.64
N GLY A 96 -6.54 -23.80 3.21
CA GLY A 96 -7.16 -24.39 4.40
C GLY A 96 -8.55 -25.01 4.18
N SER A 97 -9.05 -25.69 5.21
CA SER A 97 -10.42 -26.19 5.30
C SER A 97 -11.43 -25.05 5.58
N LEU A 98 -12.72 -25.35 5.50
CA LEU A 98 -13.77 -24.37 5.80
C LEU A 98 -13.64 -23.82 7.23
N SER A 99 -13.34 -24.66 8.22
CA SER A 99 -13.16 -24.24 9.62
C SER A 99 -11.94 -23.33 9.78
N GLU A 100 -10.81 -23.73 9.18
CA GLU A 100 -9.57 -22.91 9.22
C GLU A 100 -9.73 -21.54 8.57
N ARG A 101 -10.50 -21.46 7.48
CA ARG A 101 -10.83 -20.16 6.84
C ARG A 101 -11.68 -19.27 7.74
N GLU A 102 -12.65 -19.85 8.44
CA GLU A 102 -13.49 -19.09 9.40
C GLU A 102 -12.66 -18.60 10.59
N GLU A 103 -11.78 -19.43 11.13
CA GLU A 103 -10.86 -19.05 12.19
C GLU A 103 -9.91 -17.95 11.75
N ALA A 104 -9.34 -18.03 10.53
CA ALA A 104 -8.47 -17.02 9.95
C ALA A 104 -9.19 -15.66 9.79
N VAL A 105 -10.49 -15.67 9.41
CA VAL A 105 -11.31 -14.45 9.34
C VAL A 105 -11.48 -13.83 10.72
N ILE A 106 -11.76 -14.63 11.75
CA ILE A 106 -11.92 -14.15 13.13
C ILE A 106 -10.60 -13.58 13.65
N GLU A 107 -9.49 -14.27 13.41
CA GLU A 107 -8.16 -13.84 13.83
C GLU A 107 -7.76 -12.51 13.17
N ILE A 108 -7.90 -12.39 11.84
CA ILE A 108 -7.51 -11.17 11.14
C ILE A 108 -8.41 -9.97 11.54
N LEU A 109 -9.69 -10.18 11.82
CA LEU A 109 -10.57 -9.13 12.35
C LEU A 109 -10.08 -8.59 13.71
N ARG A 110 -9.61 -9.47 14.61
CA ARG A 110 -8.98 -9.04 15.87
C ARG A 110 -7.71 -8.25 15.62
N THR A 111 -6.87 -8.76 14.73
CA THR A 111 -5.57 -8.16 14.38
C THR A 111 -5.74 -6.76 13.81
N VAL A 112 -6.75 -6.51 12.97
CA VAL A 112 -7.04 -5.15 12.46
C VAL A 112 -7.85 -4.29 13.45
N GLY A 113 -8.11 -4.78 14.67
CA GLY A 113 -8.79 -4.03 15.74
C GLY A 113 -10.31 -3.91 15.55
N LEU A 114 -10.95 -4.83 14.82
CA LEU A 114 -12.40 -4.97 14.73
C LEU A 114 -12.89 -5.97 15.79
N THR A 115 -13.02 -5.50 17.01
CA THR A 115 -13.34 -6.33 18.18
C THR A 115 -14.64 -5.88 18.87
N PRO A 116 -15.50 -6.82 19.35
CA PRO A 116 -15.39 -8.28 19.12
C PRO A 116 -15.76 -8.64 17.68
N PRO A 117 -15.05 -9.60 17.03
CA PRO A 117 -15.25 -9.95 15.62
C PRO A 117 -16.68 -10.34 15.27
N GLU A 118 -17.37 -11.01 16.19
CA GLU A 118 -18.73 -11.51 16.03
C GLU A 118 -19.72 -10.39 15.65
N ASN A 119 -19.44 -9.16 16.09
CA ASN A 119 -20.26 -7.99 15.77
C ASN A 119 -20.13 -7.54 14.33
N TYR A 120 -19.12 -8.02 13.60
CA TYR A 120 -18.81 -7.59 12.23
C TYR A 120 -19.08 -8.66 11.17
N LEU A 121 -18.98 -9.94 11.52
CA LEU A 121 -19.04 -11.06 10.56
C LEU A 121 -20.27 -11.02 9.64
N GLY A 122 -21.45 -10.73 10.20
CA GLY A 122 -22.70 -10.69 9.45
C GLY A 122 -23.07 -9.32 8.89
N ARG A 123 -22.27 -8.27 9.15
CA ARG A 123 -22.53 -6.93 8.63
C ARG A 123 -22.11 -6.80 7.18
N TYR A 124 -22.68 -5.80 6.51
CA TYR A 124 -22.34 -5.38 5.17
C TYR A 124 -21.47 -4.12 5.19
N PRO A 125 -20.71 -3.80 4.11
CA PRO A 125 -19.86 -2.61 4.06
C PRO A 125 -20.59 -1.29 4.33
N HIS A 126 -21.84 -1.16 3.94
CA HIS A 126 -22.64 0.05 4.19
C HIS A 126 -23.09 0.24 5.65
N GLU A 127 -23.00 -0.80 6.50
CA GLU A 127 -23.39 -0.76 7.91
C GLU A 127 -22.22 -0.40 8.85
N ILE A 128 -21.04 -0.14 8.31
CA ILE A 128 -19.83 0.19 9.08
C ILE A 128 -19.22 1.52 8.64
N SER A 129 -18.43 2.15 9.53
CA SER A 129 -17.78 3.43 9.25
C SER A 129 -16.68 3.33 8.19
N GLY A 130 -16.25 4.49 7.62
CA GLY A 130 -15.14 4.54 6.64
C GLY A 130 -13.84 3.92 7.16
N GLY A 131 -13.44 4.24 8.38
CA GLY A 131 -12.26 3.63 9.00
C GLY A 131 -12.41 2.13 9.26
N GLN A 132 -13.61 1.64 9.61
CA GLN A 132 -13.88 0.21 9.74
C GLN A 132 -13.82 -0.49 8.38
N ARG A 133 -14.35 0.13 7.31
CA ARG A 133 -14.21 -0.39 5.93
C ARG A 133 -12.75 -0.50 5.52
N GLN A 134 -11.94 0.50 5.82
CA GLN A 134 -10.51 0.43 5.53
C GLN A 134 -9.83 -0.71 6.28
N ARG A 135 -10.18 -0.95 7.55
CA ARG A 135 -9.69 -2.11 8.31
C ARG A 135 -10.13 -3.44 7.69
N VAL A 136 -11.35 -3.54 7.15
CA VAL A 136 -11.82 -4.71 6.40
C VAL A 136 -11.02 -4.90 5.10
N SER A 137 -10.75 -3.83 4.35
CA SER A 137 -9.91 -3.88 3.14
C SER A 137 -8.49 -4.38 3.45
N ILE A 138 -7.88 -3.87 4.53
CA ILE A 138 -6.58 -4.33 5.03
C ILE A 138 -6.67 -5.81 5.45
N ALA A 139 -7.70 -6.22 6.20
CA ALA A 139 -7.90 -7.60 6.63
C ALA A 139 -8.02 -8.56 5.44
N ARG A 140 -8.84 -8.21 4.42
CA ARG A 140 -8.98 -8.98 3.17
C ARG A 140 -7.64 -9.17 2.47
N THR A 141 -6.81 -8.14 2.44
CA THR A 141 -5.49 -8.18 1.82
C THR A 141 -4.52 -9.08 2.60
N LEU A 142 -4.51 -8.97 3.94
CA LEU A 142 -3.51 -9.63 4.79
C LEU A 142 -3.90 -11.04 5.24
N VAL A 143 -5.16 -11.47 5.09
CA VAL A 143 -5.61 -12.81 5.51
C VAL A 143 -4.84 -13.93 4.81
N MET A 144 -4.31 -13.67 3.61
CA MET A 144 -3.47 -14.59 2.85
C MET A 144 -2.00 -14.59 3.27
N LYS A 145 -1.60 -13.73 4.22
CA LYS A 145 -0.22 -13.53 4.67
C LYS A 145 0.74 -13.24 3.50
N PRO A 146 0.45 -12.22 2.67
CA PRO A 146 1.30 -11.87 1.53
C PRO A 146 2.69 -11.43 2.00
N LYS A 147 3.68 -11.48 1.11
CA LYS A 147 5.04 -10.99 1.38
C LYS A 147 5.22 -9.53 0.98
N PHE A 148 4.43 -9.07 0.04
CA PHE A 148 4.50 -7.71 -0.47
C PHE A 148 3.10 -7.14 -0.73
N VAL A 149 2.87 -5.90 -0.29
CA VAL A 149 1.60 -5.20 -0.51
C VAL A 149 1.85 -3.82 -1.11
N VAL A 150 1.18 -3.55 -2.22
CA VAL A 150 1.11 -2.22 -2.81
C VAL A 150 -0.06 -1.47 -2.19
N CYS A 151 0.19 -0.33 -1.58
CA CYS A 151 -0.79 0.51 -0.91
C CYS A 151 -0.98 1.80 -1.72
N ASP A 152 -2.06 1.87 -2.51
CA ASP A 152 -2.33 3.06 -3.34
C ASP A 152 -3.20 4.04 -2.57
N GLU A 153 -2.59 5.08 -1.99
CA GLU A 153 -3.21 6.13 -1.18
C GLU A 153 -4.22 5.61 -0.12
N PRO A 154 -3.88 4.59 0.69
CA PRO A 154 -4.84 3.82 1.48
C PRO A 154 -5.53 4.63 2.61
N THR A 155 -5.09 5.85 2.86
CA THR A 155 -5.64 6.70 3.93
C THR A 155 -6.17 8.05 3.44
N SER A 156 -6.14 8.32 2.13
CA SER A 156 -6.51 9.63 1.56
C SER A 156 -7.98 10.02 1.78
N MET A 157 -8.87 9.02 1.80
CA MET A 157 -10.32 9.22 1.98
C MET A 157 -10.78 9.25 3.45
N LEU A 158 -9.83 9.28 4.41
CA LEU A 158 -10.13 9.20 5.83
C LEU A 158 -9.86 10.52 6.55
N ASP A 159 -10.64 10.77 7.61
CA ASP A 159 -10.41 11.89 8.53
C ASP A 159 -9.04 11.75 9.20
N VAL A 160 -8.42 12.88 9.57
CA VAL A 160 -7.04 12.95 10.08
C VAL A 160 -6.79 12.01 11.26
N SER A 161 -7.70 11.94 12.23
CA SER A 161 -7.55 11.08 13.41
C SER A 161 -7.62 9.59 13.08
N ILE A 162 -8.51 9.23 12.15
CA ILE A 162 -8.66 7.85 11.67
C ILE A 162 -7.45 7.46 10.81
N ARG A 163 -6.95 8.40 9.99
CA ARG A 163 -5.75 8.21 9.16
C ARG A 163 -4.55 7.77 9.98
N ILE A 164 -4.24 8.47 11.09
CA ILE A 164 -3.14 8.11 11.97
C ILE A 164 -3.33 6.70 12.54
N SER A 165 -4.53 6.39 13.03
CA SER A 165 -4.83 5.05 13.57
C SER A 165 -4.68 3.92 12.55
N ILE A 166 -4.98 4.17 11.27
CA ILE A 166 -4.77 3.20 10.19
C ILE A 166 -3.28 3.07 9.84
N MET A 167 -2.54 4.17 9.80
CA MET A 167 -1.10 4.15 9.57
C MET A 167 -0.36 3.38 10.66
N ASP A 168 -0.68 3.60 11.93
CA ASP A 168 -0.12 2.85 13.06
C ASP A 168 -0.44 1.35 12.94
N LEU A 169 -1.68 1.02 12.61
CA LEU A 169 -2.08 -0.36 12.35
C LEU A 169 -1.21 -1.00 11.26
N MET A 170 -1.05 -0.32 10.12
CA MET A 170 -0.26 -0.84 8.99
C MET A 170 1.22 -1.04 9.36
N LEU A 171 1.82 -0.09 10.10
CA LEU A 171 3.20 -0.21 10.59
C LEU A 171 3.39 -1.40 11.53
N ASN A 172 2.43 -1.65 12.43
CA ASN A 172 2.46 -2.80 13.32
C ASN A 172 2.32 -4.11 12.54
N LEU A 173 1.36 -4.18 11.61
CA LEU A 173 1.14 -5.34 10.75
C LEU A 173 2.35 -5.65 9.84
N ALA A 174 3.04 -4.63 9.34
CA ALA A 174 4.28 -4.82 8.58
C ALA A 174 5.32 -5.62 9.39
N LYS A 175 5.49 -5.25 10.66
CA LYS A 175 6.46 -5.91 11.57
C LYS A 175 6.00 -7.28 12.03
N GLU A 176 4.72 -7.41 12.41
CA GLU A 176 4.16 -8.66 12.95
C GLU A 176 4.07 -9.78 11.89
N LEU A 177 3.76 -9.41 10.65
CA LEU A 177 3.54 -10.35 9.56
C LEU A 177 4.72 -10.44 8.58
N ASP A 178 5.80 -9.69 8.82
CA ASP A 178 6.97 -9.61 7.94
C ASP A 178 6.59 -9.27 6.49
N VAL A 179 5.79 -8.21 6.33
CA VAL A 179 5.28 -7.72 5.04
C VAL A 179 6.03 -6.47 4.62
N SER A 180 6.48 -6.45 3.38
CA SER A 180 7.05 -5.24 2.75
C SER A 180 5.96 -4.42 2.07
N TYR A 181 6.08 -3.09 2.10
CA TYR A 181 5.11 -2.19 1.46
C TYR A 181 5.73 -1.33 0.36
N LEU A 182 5.02 -1.17 -0.74
CA LEU A 182 5.13 0.01 -1.59
C LEU A 182 3.98 0.95 -1.23
N TYR A 183 4.30 2.05 -0.54
CA TYR A 183 3.31 3.00 -0.05
C TYR A 183 3.23 4.21 -0.98
N ILE A 184 2.15 4.33 -1.72
CA ILE A 184 1.91 5.43 -2.66
C ILE A 184 1.15 6.53 -1.95
N THR A 185 1.67 7.75 -2.05
CA THR A 185 1.00 8.95 -1.53
C THR A 185 1.47 10.20 -2.26
N HIS A 186 0.66 11.24 -2.25
CA HIS A 186 1.05 12.59 -2.66
C HIS A 186 1.45 13.46 -1.45
N ASP A 187 1.27 12.96 -0.22
CA ASP A 187 1.55 13.66 1.03
C ASP A 187 2.90 13.22 1.62
N LEU A 188 3.87 14.12 1.60
CA LEU A 188 5.21 13.87 2.14
C LEU A 188 5.24 13.69 3.66
N ALA A 189 4.28 14.29 4.40
CA ALA A 189 4.19 14.07 5.84
C ALA A 189 3.77 12.63 6.15
N VAL A 190 2.83 12.09 5.35
CA VAL A 190 2.45 10.66 5.40
C VAL A 190 3.62 9.78 5.02
N ALA A 191 4.35 10.11 3.93
CA ALA A 191 5.52 9.35 3.51
C ALA A 191 6.62 9.33 4.58
N ARG A 192 6.87 10.49 5.24
CA ARG A 192 7.83 10.59 6.35
C ARG A 192 7.46 9.68 7.52
N TYR A 193 6.16 9.57 7.81
CA TYR A 193 5.67 8.74 8.92
C TYR A 193 5.75 7.24 8.62
N MET A 194 5.43 6.85 7.38
CA MET A 194 5.26 5.45 6.99
C MET A 194 6.52 4.78 6.44
N CYS A 195 7.42 5.53 5.79
CA CYS A 195 8.40 4.95 4.87
C CYS A 195 9.83 5.01 5.40
N ASN A 196 10.60 3.96 5.13
CA ASN A 196 12.03 3.89 5.40
C ASN A 196 12.81 4.68 4.34
N ARG A 197 12.46 4.50 3.07
CA ARG A 197 13.00 5.20 1.91
C ARG A 197 11.86 5.82 1.10
N ILE A 198 12.17 6.88 0.37
CA ILE A 198 11.23 7.54 -0.53
C ILE A 198 11.81 7.57 -1.93
N ALA A 199 11.00 7.15 -2.91
CA ALA A 199 11.21 7.33 -4.33
C ALA A 199 10.31 8.47 -4.83
N VAL A 200 10.90 9.51 -5.41
CA VAL A 200 10.17 10.64 -5.98
C VAL A 200 9.93 10.40 -7.46
N MET A 201 8.67 10.42 -7.87
CA MET A 201 8.27 10.22 -9.27
C MET A 201 7.81 11.53 -9.90
N PHE A 202 8.37 11.83 -11.07
CA PHE A 202 8.00 12.97 -11.90
C PHE A 202 7.90 12.57 -13.36
N ASN A 203 6.80 12.92 -14.03
CA ASN A 203 6.57 12.60 -15.46
C ASN A 203 6.89 11.15 -15.85
N GLY A 204 6.44 10.18 -15.05
CA GLY A 204 6.62 8.75 -15.30
C GLY A 204 8.02 8.21 -14.97
N LYS A 205 8.92 9.02 -14.39
CA LYS A 205 10.28 8.61 -14.03
C LYS A 205 10.53 8.80 -12.54
N ILE A 206 11.28 7.88 -11.95
CA ILE A 206 11.86 8.10 -10.62
C ILE A 206 13.07 9.01 -10.79
N VAL A 207 12.99 10.20 -10.20
CA VAL A 207 14.01 11.24 -10.33
C VAL A 207 14.96 11.30 -9.13
N GLU A 208 14.53 10.78 -8.00
CA GLU A 208 15.34 10.69 -6.77
C GLU A 208 14.85 9.56 -5.89
N ILE A 209 15.76 8.87 -5.21
CA ILE A 209 15.45 7.84 -4.21
C ILE A 209 16.52 7.87 -3.12
N ALA A 210 16.07 7.97 -1.86
CA ALA A 210 16.98 7.99 -0.71
C ALA A 210 16.25 7.54 0.57
N GLU A 211 16.98 7.38 1.67
CA GLU A 211 16.42 7.27 3.02
C GLU A 211 15.54 8.47 3.31
N THR A 212 14.43 8.26 4.02
CA THR A 212 13.38 9.28 4.19
C THR A 212 13.92 10.58 4.77
N GLU A 213 14.68 10.54 5.85
CA GLU A 213 15.21 11.75 6.49
C GLU A 213 16.29 12.42 5.63
N GLU A 214 17.13 11.66 4.92
CA GLU A 214 18.13 12.20 3.99
C GLU A 214 17.46 12.95 2.85
N LEU A 215 16.45 12.36 2.21
CA LEU A 215 15.73 12.98 1.11
C LEU A 215 15.02 14.27 1.55
N LEU A 216 14.47 14.30 2.76
CA LEU A 216 13.75 15.48 3.27
C LEU A 216 14.68 16.62 3.70
N GLN A 217 15.89 16.31 4.21
CA GLN A 217 16.85 17.30 4.68
C GLN A 217 17.78 17.80 3.56
N ASN A 218 18.20 16.90 2.67
CA ASN A 218 19.21 17.14 1.64
C ASN A 218 18.72 16.75 0.24
N PRO A 219 17.56 17.25 -0.24
CA PRO A 219 17.05 16.90 -1.57
C PRO A 219 18.03 17.37 -2.66
N ILE A 220 18.29 16.50 -3.63
CA ILE A 220 19.22 16.79 -4.73
C ILE A 220 18.46 17.33 -5.94
N HIS A 221 17.42 16.58 -6.38
CA HIS A 221 16.71 16.91 -7.60
C HIS A 221 15.84 18.17 -7.45
N PRO A 222 15.81 19.10 -8.44
CA PRO A 222 15.03 20.33 -8.38
C PRO A 222 13.54 20.11 -8.08
N TYR A 223 12.95 19.08 -8.69
CA TYR A 223 11.55 18.74 -8.43
C TYR A 223 11.30 18.28 -6.98
N THR A 224 12.22 17.50 -6.39
CA THR A 224 12.14 17.08 -4.99
C THR A 224 12.19 18.30 -4.06
N LYS A 225 13.10 19.23 -4.31
CA LYS A 225 13.19 20.52 -3.57
C LYS A 225 11.88 21.28 -3.60
N ARG A 226 11.27 21.40 -4.78
CA ARG A 226 9.97 22.04 -4.95
C ARG A 226 8.85 21.29 -4.24
N LEU A 227 8.83 19.96 -4.33
CA LEU A 227 7.82 19.14 -3.67
C LEU A 227 7.89 19.31 -2.14
N ILE A 228 9.08 19.29 -1.56
CA ILE A 228 9.31 19.54 -0.12
C ILE A 228 8.95 20.97 0.26
N SER A 229 9.31 21.96 -0.55
CA SER A 229 8.96 23.36 -0.28
C SER A 229 7.46 23.63 -0.32
N SER A 230 6.65 22.78 -0.92
CA SER A 230 5.20 22.91 -0.94
C SER A 230 4.49 22.34 0.30
N ILE A 231 5.21 21.64 1.21
CA ILE A 231 4.62 21.15 2.46
C ILE A 231 4.22 22.35 3.35
N PRO A 232 2.97 22.46 3.81
CA PRO A 232 2.57 23.53 4.72
C PRO A 232 3.37 23.45 6.03
N ILE A 233 4.02 24.55 6.40
CA ILE A 233 4.62 24.70 7.74
C ILE A 233 3.58 25.36 8.64
N PRO A 234 3.27 24.80 9.82
CA PRO A 234 2.26 25.35 10.71
C PRO A 234 2.67 26.67 11.39
N ASP A 235 3.81 27.26 11.02
CA ASP A 235 4.29 28.53 11.56
C ASP A 235 3.99 29.68 10.59
N PRO A 236 3.03 30.56 10.88
CA PRO A 236 2.67 31.70 10.02
C PRO A 236 3.78 32.77 9.92
N SER A 237 4.80 32.77 10.80
CA SER A 237 5.92 33.67 10.76
C SER A 237 7.04 33.23 9.82
N PHE A 238 7.02 31.98 9.35
CA PHE A 238 8.07 31.43 8.49
C PHE A 238 7.85 31.86 7.04
N LYS A 239 8.69 32.80 6.55
CA LYS A 239 8.73 33.14 5.12
C LYS A 239 9.67 32.16 4.40
N ARG A 240 9.14 31.38 3.48
CA ARG A 240 9.94 30.52 2.61
C ARG A 240 10.58 31.33 1.49
N ASP A 241 11.84 31.03 1.18
CA ASP A 241 12.43 31.42 -0.10
C ASP A 241 11.70 30.64 -1.20
N GLN A 242 11.00 31.35 -2.08
CA GLN A 242 10.34 30.73 -3.24
C GLN A 242 11.42 30.34 -4.24
N TYR A 243 11.70 29.04 -4.34
CA TYR A 243 12.50 28.49 -5.45
C TYR A 243 11.71 28.66 -6.75
N GLN A 244 11.99 29.73 -7.49
CA GLN A 244 11.60 29.82 -8.91
C GLN A 244 12.56 28.92 -9.70
N ILE A 245 12.04 27.83 -10.22
CA ILE A 245 12.79 26.94 -11.11
C ILE A 245 12.18 27.14 -12.50
N ASP A 246 12.98 27.69 -13.42
CA ASP A 246 12.66 27.71 -14.84
C ASP A 246 12.70 26.27 -15.38
N PHE A 247 11.61 25.84 -16.03
CA PHE A 247 11.43 24.50 -16.58
C PHE A 247 11.88 24.36 -18.05
N ASP A 248 12.58 25.37 -18.60
CA ASP A 248 13.04 25.41 -19.99
C ASP A 248 14.51 24.95 -20.13
N GLN A 249 14.87 23.78 -19.55
CA GLN A 249 16.08 23.04 -19.95
C GLN A 249 15.88 21.53 -19.86
#